data_79344c805b1d6b8292f00385f059b080
#
_entry.id   79344c805b1d6b8292f00385f059b080
#
_cell.length_a   1.000
_cell.length_b   1.000
_cell.length_c   1.000
_cell.angle_alpha   90.00
_cell.angle_beta   90.00
_cell.angle_gamma   90.00
#
_symmetry.space_group_name_H-M   'P 1'
#
loop_
_entity.id
_entity.type
_entity.pdbx_description
1 polymer ?
#
loop_
_entity_poly.entity_id
_entity_poly.type
_entity_poly.pdbx_seq_one_letter_code
_entity_poly.pdbx_strand_id
1 'polypeptide(L)'
;MNLINIFSIPVFTGEIDAQRIIFKKTVSFLHPFSGTETLRGKVTDESVSYLCETLTQILEPHMPPFKMKLHDVWENVYKKGDVGHAHIHHGGKLSHYL
;
A
#
# COMPACT_ATOMS: atom_id res chain seq x y z
N MET A 1 34.33 2.04 -18.53
CA MET A 1 33.95 2.00 -17.11
C MET A 1 32.64 1.26 -16.95
N ASN A 2 32.63 0.23 -16.10
CA ASN A 2 31.45 -0.56 -15.84
C ASN A 2 30.70 0.02 -14.63
N LEU A 3 29.38 0.18 -14.77
CA LEU A 3 28.52 0.54 -13.65
C LEU A 3 28.24 -0.70 -12.82
N ILE A 4 28.56 -0.65 -11.54
CA ILE A 4 28.26 -1.73 -10.59
C ILE A 4 27.24 -1.21 -9.58
N ASN A 5 26.06 -1.83 -9.55
CA ASN A 5 25.05 -1.55 -8.55
C ASN A 5 25.26 -2.49 -7.35
N ILE A 6 25.81 -1.94 -6.26
CA ILE A 6 26.02 -2.71 -5.02
C ILE A 6 24.72 -2.83 -4.24
N PHE A 7 23.92 -1.77 -4.23
CA PHE A 7 22.61 -1.75 -3.57
C PHE A 7 21.55 -1.30 -4.55
N SER A 8 20.46 -2.06 -4.63
CA SER A 8 19.30 -1.67 -5.39
C SER A 8 18.03 -2.07 -4.62
N ILE A 9 17.06 -1.15 -4.58
CA ILE A 9 15.73 -1.41 -4.02
C ILE A 9 14.77 -1.39 -5.20
N PRO A 10 14.16 -2.53 -5.56
CA PRO A 10 13.20 -2.56 -6.63
C PRO A 10 11.93 -1.79 -6.26
N VAL A 11 11.44 -0.99 -7.19
CA VAL A 11 10.17 -0.27 -7.06
C VAL A 11 9.29 -0.68 -8.23
N PHE A 12 8.09 -1.14 -7.91
CA PHE A 12 7.09 -1.54 -8.91
C PHE A 12 5.97 -0.53 -8.91
N THR A 13 5.59 -0.07 -10.08
CA THR A 13 4.51 0.90 -10.25
C THR A 13 3.45 0.34 -11.19
N GLY A 14 2.24 0.78 -11.01
CA GLY A 14 1.12 0.41 -11.84
C GLY A 14 -0.07 1.32 -11.56
N GLU A 15 -1.15 1.07 -12.26
CA GLU A 15 -2.38 1.85 -12.13
C GLU A 15 -3.51 0.98 -11.57
N ILE A 16 -4.34 1.60 -10.74
CA ILE A 16 -5.56 1.00 -10.24
C ILE A 16 -6.73 1.94 -10.50
N ASP A 17 -7.91 1.37 -10.66
CA ASP A 17 -9.15 2.13 -10.70
C ASP A 17 -9.66 2.33 -9.26
N ALA A 18 -9.44 3.51 -8.72
CA ALA A 18 -9.83 3.84 -7.36
C ALA A 18 -11.35 3.73 -7.11
N GLN A 19 -12.17 3.87 -8.16
CA GLN A 19 -13.62 3.72 -8.04
C GLN A 19 -14.05 2.28 -7.77
N ARG A 20 -13.21 1.31 -8.08
CA ARG A 20 -13.45 -0.10 -7.79
C ARG A 20 -13.06 -0.51 -6.38
N ILE A 21 -12.45 0.39 -5.61
CA ILE A 21 -12.06 0.14 -4.24
C ILE A 21 -13.08 0.80 -3.32
N ILE A 22 -13.89 -0.01 -2.69
CA ILE A 22 -14.92 0.47 -1.76
C ILE A 22 -14.40 0.28 -0.35
N PHE A 23 -14.06 1.40 0.29
CA PHE A 23 -13.54 1.46 1.64
C PHE A 23 -14.64 1.99 2.57
N LYS A 24 -14.99 1.19 3.57
CA LYS A 24 -15.96 1.56 4.60
C LYS A 24 -15.22 1.91 5.88
N LYS A 25 -15.22 3.18 6.24
CA LYS A 25 -14.62 3.68 7.46
C LYS A 25 -15.36 3.13 8.68
N THR A 26 -14.62 2.63 9.66
CA THR A 26 -15.15 2.22 10.96
C THR A 26 -14.66 3.10 12.10
N VAL A 27 -13.43 3.60 12.00
CA VAL A 27 -12.79 4.43 13.03
C VAL A 27 -11.95 5.51 12.36
N SER A 28 -11.92 6.69 12.98
CA SER A 28 -11.05 7.80 12.59
C SER A 28 -10.26 8.27 13.82
N PHE A 29 -8.97 8.55 13.65
CA PHE A 29 -8.14 9.10 14.72
C PHE A 29 -7.03 9.96 14.13
N LEU A 30 -6.45 10.84 14.96
CA LEU A 30 -5.27 11.60 14.59
C LEU A 30 -4.03 10.80 14.95
N HIS A 31 -3.11 10.70 14.01
CA HIS A 31 -1.84 10.03 14.27
C HIS A 31 -1.06 10.83 15.33
N PRO A 32 -0.54 10.17 16.40
CA PRO A 32 0.03 10.89 17.54
C PRO A 32 1.29 11.70 17.21
N PHE A 33 2.03 11.32 16.18
CA PHE A 33 3.28 12.01 15.82
C PHE A 33 3.13 13.03 14.70
N SER A 34 2.26 12.78 13.73
CA SER A 34 2.12 13.63 12.55
C SER A 34 0.90 14.55 12.59
N GLY A 35 -0.08 14.26 13.45
CA GLY A 35 -1.38 14.94 13.43
C GLY A 35 -2.21 14.61 12.19
N THR A 36 -1.77 13.70 11.36
CA THR A 36 -2.47 13.27 10.16
C THR A 36 -3.69 12.44 10.53
N GLU A 37 -4.82 12.71 9.88
CA GLU A 37 -6.03 11.92 10.08
C GLU A 37 -5.87 10.54 9.44
N THR A 38 -6.06 9.50 10.24
CA THR A 38 -6.05 8.11 9.78
C THR A 38 -7.43 7.52 9.91
N LEU A 39 -7.94 6.99 8.80
CA LEU A 39 -9.24 6.33 8.72
C LEU A 39 -9.02 4.83 8.62
N ARG A 40 -9.41 4.10 9.65
CA ARG A 40 -9.44 2.63 9.61
C ARG A 40 -10.81 2.14 9.20
N GLY A 41 -10.83 1.03 8.48
CA GLY A 41 -12.05 0.47 7.98
C GLY A 41 -11.85 -0.86 7.29
N LYS A 42 -12.85 -1.25 6.53
CA LYS A 42 -12.84 -2.49 5.77
C LYS A 42 -13.12 -2.19 4.31
N VAL A 43 -12.53 -2.99 3.44
CA VAL A 43 -12.87 -3.02 2.02
C VAL A 43 -13.74 -4.22 1.72
N THR A 44 -14.58 -4.10 0.68
CA THR A 44 -15.44 -5.21 0.24
C THR A 44 -14.58 -6.36 -0.30
N ASP A 45 -15.13 -7.57 -0.31
CA ASP A 45 -14.45 -8.75 -0.85
C ASP A 45 -14.09 -8.55 -2.32
N GLU A 46 -14.93 -7.88 -3.09
CA GLU A 46 -14.65 -7.53 -4.48
C GLU A 46 -13.46 -6.58 -4.60
N SER A 47 -13.36 -5.60 -3.70
CA SER A 47 -12.22 -4.68 -3.65
C SER A 47 -10.92 -5.42 -3.30
N VAL A 48 -10.98 -6.35 -2.36
CA VAL A 48 -9.84 -7.21 -2.00
C VAL A 48 -9.37 -8.01 -3.20
N SER A 49 -10.29 -8.68 -3.87
CA SER A 49 -9.97 -9.47 -5.08
C SER A 49 -9.35 -8.61 -6.17
N TYR A 50 -9.92 -7.45 -6.42
CA TYR A 50 -9.41 -6.51 -7.40
C TYR A 50 -7.99 -6.05 -7.07
N LEU A 51 -7.74 -5.64 -5.83
CA LEU A 51 -6.41 -5.22 -5.38
C LEU A 51 -5.38 -6.35 -5.49
N CYS A 52 -5.72 -7.53 -5.01
CA CYS A 52 -4.81 -8.68 -5.04
C CYS A 52 -4.50 -9.10 -6.48
N GLU A 53 -5.49 -9.15 -7.37
CA GLU A 53 -5.29 -9.48 -8.78
C GLU A 53 -4.42 -8.44 -9.48
N THR A 54 -4.70 -7.15 -9.26
CA THR A 54 -3.96 -6.06 -9.90
C THR A 54 -2.51 -6.03 -9.45
N LEU A 55 -2.26 -6.14 -8.14
CA LEU A 55 -0.91 -6.18 -7.60
C LEU A 55 -0.16 -7.44 -8.05
N THR A 56 -0.83 -8.57 -8.12
CA THR A 56 -0.25 -9.80 -8.64
C THR A 56 0.19 -9.63 -10.10
N GLN A 57 -0.63 -9.03 -10.94
CA GLN A 57 -0.30 -8.78 -12.35
C GLN A 57 0.91 -7.86 -12.50
N ILE A 58 1.05 -6.87 -11.63
CA ILE A 58 2.21 -5.96 -11.64
C ILE A 58 3.49 -6.69 -11.24
N LEU A 59 3.44 -7.54 -10.24
CA LEU A 59 4.61 -8.20 -9.66
C LEU A 59 5.00 -9.50 -10.35
N GLU A 60 4.05 -10.24 -10.88
CA GLU A 60 4.25 -11.59 -11.42
C GLU A 60 5.39 -11.71 -12.45
N PRO A 61 5.58 -10.76 -13.40
CA PRO A 61 6.68 -10.85 -14.36
C PRO A 61 8.07 -10.74 -13.74
N HIS A 62 8.17 -10.28 -12.49
CA HIS A 62 9.42 -9.94 -11.82
C HIS A 62 9.76 -10.84 -10.64
N MET A 63 8.87 -11.74 -10.27
CA MET A 63 9.00 -12.56 -9.07
C MET A 63 8.69 -14.02 -9.34
N PRO A 64 9.25 -14.95 -8.54
CA PRO A 64 8.78 -16.34 -8.53
C PRO A 64 7.29 -16.42 -8.19
N PRO A 65 6.61 -17.53 -8.51
CA PRO A 65 5.19 -17.70 -8.18
C PRO A 65 4.91 -17.42 -6.70
N PHE A 66 3.86 -16.65 -6.44
CA PHE A 66 3.47 -16.25 -5.09
C PHE A 66 1.95 -16.12 -5.00
N LYS A 67 1.45 -16.05 -3.77
CA LYS A 67 0.04 -15.80 -3.49
C LYS A 67 -0.09 -14.51 -2.68
N MET A 68 -0.91 -13.59 -3.18
CA MET A 68 -1.16 -12.30 -2.53
C MET A 68 -2.31 -12.42 -1.54
N LYS A 69 -2.10 -11.85 -0.36
CA LYS A 69 -3.14 -11.75 0.67
C LYS A 69 -3.17 -10.34 1.22
N LEU A 70 -4.36 -9.76 1.32
CA LEU A 70 -4.55 -8.48 1.97
C LEU A 70 -4.53 -8.67 3.49
N HIS A 71 -3.63 -7.95 4.17
CA HIS A 71 -3.49 -8.01 5.63
C HIS A 71 -4.28 -6.90 6.32
N ASP A 72 -4.14 -5.66 5.85
CA ASP A 72 -4.78 -4.48 6.44
C ASP A 72 -4.91 -3.37 5.40
N VAL A 73 -5.88 -2.49 5.59
CA VAL A 73 -6.10 -1.31 4.76
C VAL A 73 -6.48 -0.14 5.64
N TRP A 74 -5.87 1.00 5.39
CA TRP A 74 -6.27 2.26 6.00
C TRP A 74 -6.05 3.40 5.03
N GLU A 75 -6.69 4.53 5.31
CA GLU A 75 -6.56 5.76 4.55
C GLU A 75 -5.98 6.85 5.44
N ASN A 76 -4.98 7.56 4.95
CA ASN A 76 -4.43 8.73 5.61
C ASN A 76 -4.85 9.97 4.84
N VAL A 77 -5.34 10.97 5.56
CA VAL A 77 -5.74 12.26 4.99
C VAL A 77 -4.67 13.28 5.32
N TYR A 78 -3.99 13.76 4.27
CA TYR A 78 -2.96 14.79 4.40
C TYR A 78 -3.52 16.15 4.00
N LYS A 79 -3.22 17.15 4.80
CA LYS A 79 -3.47 18.55 4.48
C LYS A 79 -2.14 19.22 4.13
N LYS A 80 -2.20 20.39 3.51
CA LYS A 80 -1.00 21.14 3.18
C LYS A 80 -0.14 21.35 4.43
N GLY A 81 1.12 20.96 4.36
CA GLY A 81 2.07 21.03 5.47
C GLY A 81 2.18 19.77 6.32
N ASP A 82 1.29 18.80 6.14
CA ASP A 82 1.40 17.52 6.84
C ASP A 82 2.60 16.73 6.32
N VAL A 83 3.26 16.02 7.24
CA VAL A 83 4.46 15.22 6.93
C VAL A 83 4.25 13.80 7.42
N GLY A 84 4.53 12.84 6.55
CA GLY A 84 4.61 11.43 6.94
C GLY A 84 6.01 11.11 7.45
N HIS A 85 6.10 10.54 8.67
CA HIS A 85 7.36 10.09 9.22
C HIS A 85 7.79 8.76 8.62
N ALA A 86 9.10 8.58 8.42
CA ALA A 86 9.64 7.30 8.00
C ALA A 86 9.34 6.24 9.06
N HIS A 87 8.86 5.09 8.62
CA HIS A 87 8.48 3.99 9.49
C HIS A 87 8.59 2.67 8.76
N ILE A 88 8.48 1.58 9.50
CA ILE A 88 8.46 0.23 8.95
C ILE A 88 7.17 -0.49 9.33
N HIS A 89 6.77 -1.44 8.48
CA HIS A 89 5.64 -2.32 8.74
C HIS A 89 6.13 -3.70 9.13
N HIS A 90 5.57 -4.24 10.20
CA HIS A 90 5.90 -5.57 10.70
C HIS A 90 4.93 -6.61 10.15
N GLY A 91 5.43 -7.84 9.92
CA GLY A 91 4.63 -8.99 9.50
C GLY A 91 4.33 -9.08 8.01
N GLY A 92 4.71 -8.10 7.22
CA GLY A 92 4.60 -8.13 5.77
C GLY A 92 5.96 -8.25 5.09
N LYS A 93 6.00 -8.92 3.95
CA LYS A 93 7.22 -8.98 3.11
C LYS A 93 7.25 -7.89 2.06
N LEU A 94 6.11 -7.24 1.81
CA LEU A 94 5.96 -6.15 0.86
C LEU A 94 5.22 -5.00 1.55
N SER A 95 5.69 -3.79 1.29
CA SER A 95 4.97 -2.57 1.63
C SER A 95 4.49 -1.90 0.36
N HIS A 96 3.26 -1.37 0.37
CA HIS A 96 2.69 -0.69 -0.77
C HIS A 96 1.88 0.53 -0.34
N TYR A 97 1.84 1.51 -1.22
CA TYR A 97 1.10 2.76 -1.04
C TYR A 97 0.19 2.98 -2.24
N LEU A 98 -1.01 3.36 -1.96
CA LEU A 98 -2.02 3.69 -2.96
C LEU A 98 -2.20 5.19 -3.09
#